data_24de704c7fd892f3b80618548a18c36b
#
_entry.id   24de704c7fd892f3b80618548a18c36b
#
_cell.length_a   1.000
_cell.length_b   1.000
_cell.length_c   1.000
_cell.angle_alpha   90.00
_cell.angle_beta   90.00
_cell.angle_gamma   90.00
#
_symmetry.space_group_name_H-M   'P 1'
#
loop_
_entity.id
_entity.type
_entity.pdbx_description
1 polymer ?
#
loop_
_entity_poly.entity_id
_entity_poly.type
_entity_poly.pdbx_seq_one_letter_code
_entity_poly.pdbx_strand_id
1 'polypeptide(L)'
;MKIIILAAMLGGFISLVAPSVAEGQKTLAEKLGYDADAKLLIVHADDIGVARSVNIASARAFESGGITSGSVMVPCPWFPDFAAYYREHQPLDVGIHITLTAEWDYYKWGGISPAGEIPSLLDEHGHFYSTVEEVGTHADPVEVEKEIRAQIERALALGIRPTHLDTHMGSVMAKPELVQIYLKLGREYDLPVLVISGSWLQDAPDDIRDAIAAEKPLLDGLYMMLADDPAKSWSEA
;
A
#
# COMPACT_ATOMS: atom_id res chain seq x y z
N MET A 1 89.75 -5.12 -15.65
CA MET A 1 88.81 -4.71 -14.60
C MET A 1 87.43 -4.83 -15.16
N LYS A 2 86.75 -5.96 -14.90
CA LYS A 2 85.45 -6.25 -15.47
C LYS A 2 84.43 -6.07 -14.33
N ILE A 3 83.47 -5.14 -14.46
CA ILE A 3 82.39 -4.88 -13.56
C ILE A 3 81.25 -5.76 -14.01
N ILE A 4 80.82 -6.66 -13.16
CA ILE A 4 79.59 -7.49 -13.35
C ILE A 4 78.48 -6.78 -12.61
N ILE A 5 77.46 -6.32 -13.40
CA ILE A 5 76.21 -5.79 -12.86
C ILE A 5 75.24 -6.94 -12.77
N LEU A 6 74.85 -7.30 -11.54
CA LEU A 6 73.81 -8.29 -11.28
C LEU A 6 72.46 -7.58 -11.22
N ALA A 7 71.65 -7.77 -12.25
CA ALA A 7 70.29 -7.25 -12.31
C ALA A 7 69.35 -8.28 -11.60
N ALA A 8 68.85 -7.92 -10.43
CA ALA A 8 67.81 -8.68 -9.77
C ALA A 8 66.46 -8.32 -10.39
N MET A 9 65.86 -9.27 -11.12
CA MET A 9 64.46 -9.16 -11.57
C MET A 9 63.54 -9.51 -10.40
N LEU A 10 62.92 -8.51 -9.79
CA LEU A 10 61.73 -8.71 -8.94
C LEU A 10 60.51 -8.94 -9.88
N GLY A 11 60.12 -10.19 -10.01
CA GLY A 11 58.85 -10.54 -10.66
C GLY A 11 57.70 -10.20 -9.75
N GLY A 12 57.13 -9.03 -9.91
CA GLY A 12 55.85 -8.67 -9.28
C GLY A 12 54.72 -9.41 -9.97
N PHE A 13 54.13 -10.41 -9.30
CA PHE A 13 52.83 -10.94 -9.72
C PHE A 13 51.75 -9.87 -9.51
N ILE A 14 51.37 -9.15 -10.55
CA ILE A 14 50.15 -8.34 -10.52
C ILE A 14 49.00 -9.34 -10.66
N SER A 15 48.41 -9.74 -9.53
CA SER A 15 47.09 -10.39 -9.53
C SER A 15 46.09 -9.36 -10.06
N LEU A 16 45.71 -9.47 -11.32
CA LEU A 16 44.51 -8.86 -11.84
C LEU A 16 43.32 -9.50 -11.13
N VAL A 17 42.88 -8.90 -10.00
CA VAL A 17 41.57 -9.17 -9.45
C VAL A 17 40.60 -8.55 -10.45
N ALA A 18 40.06 -9.38 -11.36
CA ALA A 18 38.91 -8.99 -12.14
C ALA A 18 37.82 -8.56 -11.14
N PRO A 19 37.21 -7.37 -11.30
CA PRO A 19 36.07 -7.03 -10.47
C PRO A 19 35.05 -8.15 -10.67
N SER A 20 34.69 -8.82 -9.57
CA SER A 20 33.53 -9.68 -9.58
C SER A 20 32.36 -8.81 -9.99
N VAL A 21 31.86 -9.02 -11.20
CA VAL A 21 30.57 -8.47 -11.61
C VAL A 21 29.61 -9.02 -10.58
N ALA A 22 29.15 -8.17 -9.66
CA ALA A 22 28.07 -8.52 -8.76
C ALA A 22 26.95 -9.05 -9.65
N GLU A 23 26.55 -10.29 -9.46
CA GLU A 23 25.38 -10.84 -10.15
C GLU A 23 24.28 -9.81 -10.01
N GLY A 24 23.85 -9.21 -11.14
CA GLY A 24 22.96 -8.09 -11.17
C GLY A 24 21.69 -8.45 -10.41
N GLN A 25 21.37 -7.68 -9.40
CA GLN A 25 20.16 -7.90 -8.60
C GLN A 25 18.99 -7.82 -9.58
N LYS A 26 18.21 -8.92 -9.71
CA LYS A 26 17.06 -8.97 -10.61
C LYS A 26 16.14 -7.78 -10.35
N THR A 27 15.66 -7.15 -11.42
CA THR A 27 14.63 -6.11 -11.34
C THR A 27 13.35 -6.68 -10.72
N LEU A 28 12.44 -5.82 -10.30
CA LEU A 28 11.13 -6.27 -9.82
C LEU A 28 10.37 -7.02 -10.93
N ALA A 29 10.42 -6.51 -12.16
CA ALA A 29 9.80 -7.18 -13.31
C ALA A 29 10.31 -8.62 -13.49
N GLU A 30 11.63 -8.82 -13.45
CA GLU A 30 12.23 -10.17 -13.55
C GLU A 30 11.84 -11.10 -12.40
N LYS A 31 11.69 -10.55 -11.17
CA LYS A 31 11.22 -11.32 -10.01
C LYS A 31 9.77 -11.77 -10.15
N LEU A 32 8.97 -10.97 -10.85
CA LEU A 32 7.57 -11.25 -11.18
C LEU A 32 7.41 -12.09 -12.45
N GLY A 33 8.51 -12.46 -13.14
CA GLY A 33 8.50 -13.32 -14.31
C GLY A 33 8.35 -12.60 -15.65
N TYR A 34 8.56 -11.28 -15.68
CA TYR A 34 8.53 -10.44 -16.87
C TYR A 34 9.95 -10.11 -17.34
N ASP A 35 10.06 -9.51 -18.53
CA ASP A 35 11.34 -9.01 -19.04
C ASP A 35 11.87 -7.87 -18.14
N ALA A 36 13.20 -7.72 -18.07
CA ALA A 36 13.86 -6.78 -17.16
C ALA A 36 13.44 -5.32 -17.35
N ASP A 37 13.07 -4.95 -18.58
CA ASP A 37 12.63 -3.62 -19.00
C ASP A 37 11.10 -3.48 -19.11
N ALA A 38 10.34 -4.50 -18.72
CA ALA A 38 8.88 -4.46 -18.75
C ALA A 38 8.35 -3.36 -17.83
N LYS A 39 7.43 -2.55 -18.37
CA LYS A 39 6.65 -1.58 -17.60
C LYS A 39 5.35 -2.25 -17.17
N LEU A 40 5.19 -2.42 -15.86
CA LEU A 40 4.01 -3.05 -15.28
C LEU A 40 3.08 -1.96 -14.74
N LEU A 41 1.80 -2.06 -15.07
CA LEU A 41 0.76 -1.13 -14.64
C LEU A 41 -0.34 -1.88 -13.90
N ILE A 42 -0.65 -1.44 -12.70
CA ILE A 42 -1.86 -1.82 -11.97
C ILE A 42 -2.87 -0.68 -12.14
N VAL A 43 -4.03 -0.96 -12.72
CA VAL A 43 -5.16 -0.01 -12.73
C VAL A 43 -6.05 -0.40 -11.57
N HIS A 44 -6.09 0.46 -10.56
CA HIS A 44 -6.70 0.18 -9.27
C HIS A 44 -7.91 1.09 -9.02
N ALA A 45 -9.00 0.54 -8.48
CA ALA A 45 -10.14 1.28 -7.96
C ALA A 45 -10.14 1.22 -6.44
N ASP A 46 -9.90 2.34 -5.80
CA ASP A 46 -10.09 2.55 -4.37
C ASP A 46 -11.54 2.93 -4.02
N ASP A 47 -11.82 3.15 -2.75
CA ASP A 47 -13.12 3.59 -2.21
C ASP A 47 -14.32 2.68 -2.52
N ILE A 48 -14.11 1.43 -2.92
CA ILE A 48 -15.22 0.48 -3.14
C ILE A 48 -15.96 0.26 -1.81
N GLY A 49 -17.27 0.38 -1.84
CA GLY A 49 -18.10 0.28 -0.62
C GLY A 49 -18.52 1.62 -0.05
N VAL A 50 -17.92 2.74 -0.49
CA VAL A 50 -18.32 4.07 -0.02
C VAL A 50 -19.74 4.41 -0.44
N ALA A 51 -20.11 4.13 -1.69
CA ALA A 51 -21.44 4.38 -2.24
C ALA A 51 -21.84 3.31 -3.26
N ARG A 52 -23.16 3.10 -3.44
CA ARG A 52 -23.67 2.12 -4.40
C ARG A 52 -23.24 2.42 -5.84
N SER A 53 -23.14 3.69 -6.20
CA SER A 53 -22.68 4.11 -7.54
C SER A 53 -21.22 3.71 -7.78
N VAL A 54 -20.36 3.81 -6.76
CA VAL A 54 -18.97 3.37 -6.82
C VAL A 54 -18.92 1.85 -6.98
N ASN A 55 -19.71 1.08 -6.20
CA ASN A 55 -19.79 -0.38 -6.35
C ASN A 55 -20.17 -0.79 -7.77
N ILE A 56 -21.21 -0.16 -8.36
CA ILE A 56 -21.66 -0.46 -9.72
C ILE A 56 -20.57 -0.11 -10.75
N ALA A 57 -19.91 1.03 -10.59
CA ALA A 57 -18.85 1.45 -11.51
C ALA A 57 -17.64 0.49 -11.44
N SER A 58 -17.21 0.14 -10.24
CA SER A 58 -16.08 -0.77 -10.03
C SER A 58 -16.40 -2.19 -10.53
N ALA A 59 -17.62 -2.70 -10.26
CA ALA A 59 -18.06 -3.99 -10.79
C ALA A 59 -17.99 -4.03 -12.33
N ARG A 60 -18.52 -3.02 -13.01
CA ARG A 60 -18.45 -2.91 -14.47
C ARG A 60 -17.03 -2.77 -14.99
N ALA A 61 -16.17 -2.05 -14.26
CA ALA A 61 -14.77 -1.89 -14.62
C ALA A 61 -14.01 -3.22 -14.52
N PHE A 62 -14.24 -4.03 -13.48
CA PHE A 62 -13.73 -5.39 -13.38
C PHE A 62 -14.24 -6.27 -14.54
N GLU A 63 -15.54 -6.29 -14.79
CA GLU A 63 -16.16 -7.10 -15.85
C GLU A 63 -15.64 -6.76 -17.25
N SER A 64 -15.34 -5.49 -17.51
CA SER A 64 -14.79 -5.03 -18.78
C SER A 64 -13.26 -5.15 -18.90
N GLY A 65 -12.57 -5.50 -17.83
CA GLY A 65 -11.11 -5.47 -17.77
C GLY A 65 -10.52 -4.05 -17.74
N GLY A 66 -11.33 -3.04 -17.40
CA GLY A 66 -10.88 -1.66 -17.27
C GLY A 66 -10.04 -1.40 -16.03
N ILE A 67 -10.20 -2.24 -15.01
CA ILE A 67 -9.33 -2.27 -13.81
C ILE A 67 -8.83 -3.69 -13.55
N THR A 68 -7.67 -3.78 -12.92
CA THR A 68 -7.03 -5.07 -12.60
C THR A 68 -7.01 -5.34 -11.10
N SER A 69 -7.26 -4.33 -10.27
CA SER A 69 -7.26 -4.40 -8.82
C SER A 69 -8.25 -3.42 -8.23
N GLY A 70 -8.61 -3.56 -6.96
CA GLY A 70 -9.40 -2.60 -6.21
C GLY A 70 -9.29 -2.83 -4.72
N SER A 71 -9.79 -1.88 -3.90
CA SER A 71 -9.84 -2.03 -2.46
C SER A 71 -11.13 -1.49 -1.85
N VAL A 72 -11.56 -2.12 -0.75
CA VAL A 72 -12.87 -1.89 -0.15
C VAL A 72 -12.78 -1.12 1.17
N MET A 73 -13.60 -0.08 1.32
CA MET A 73 -13.83 0.65 2.57
C MET A 73 -14.81 -0.11 3.47
N VAL A 74 -14.29 -0.95 4.35
CA VAL A 74 -15.09 -1.84 5.20
C VAL A 74 -16.06 -1.11 6.14
N PRO A 75 -15.70 0.05 6.73
CA PRO A 75 -16.63 0.82 7.57
C PRO A 75 -17.79 1.45 6.82
N CYS A 76 -17.71 1.58 5.50
CA CYS A 76 -18.72 2.27 4.73
C CYS A 76 -19.99 1.45 4.54
N PRO A 77 -21.19 2.10 4.52
CA PRO A 77 -22.48 1.42 4.52
C PRO A 77 -22.75 0.52 3.29
N TRP A 78 -22.11 0.77 2.17
CA TRP A 78 -22.28 -0.03 0.94
C TRP A 78 -21.27 -1.16 0.78
N PHE A 79 -20.36 -1.35 1.73
CA PHE A 79 -19.42 -2.47 1.71
C PHE A 79 -20.11 -3.85 1.62
N PRO A 80 -21.19 -4.16 2.38
CA PRO A 80 -21.86 -5.45 2.28
C PRO A 80 -22.45 -5.77 0.90
N ASP A 81 -22.89 -4.74 0.16
CA ASP A 81 -23.38 -4.87 -1.24
C ASP A 81 -22.26 -5.34 -2.17
N PHE A 82 -21.07 -4.71 -2.09
CA PHE A 82 -19.92 -5.16 -2.87
C PHE A 82 -19.40 -6.53 -2.44
N ALA A 83 -19.41 -6.84 -1.14
CA ALA A 83 -19.02 -8.15 -0.66
C ALA A 83 -19.92 -9.28 -1.21
N ALA A 84 -21.21 -9.00 -1.42
CA ALA A 84 -22.12 -9.94 -2.09
C ALA A 84 -21.72 -10.16 -3.55
N TYR A 85 -21.48 -9.07 -4.30
CA TYR A 85 -20.99 -9.13 -5.68
C TYR A 85 -19.66 -9.91 -5.78
N TYR A 86 -18.69 -9.61 -4.91
CA TYR A 86 -17.38 -10.28 -4.88
C TYR A 86 -17.50 -11.80 -4.77
N ARG A 87 -18.38 -12.30 -3.88
CA ARG A 87 -18.54 -13.76 -3.71
C ARG A 87 -19.04 -14.48 -4.96
N GLU A 88 -19.79 -13.78 -5.82
CA GLU A 88 -20.36 -14.34 -7.05
C GLU A 88 -19.41 -14.25 -8.25
N HIS A 89 -18.38 -13.39 -8.17
CA HIS A 89 -17.52 -13.03 -9.32
C HIS A 89 -16.03 -13.32 -9.09
N GLN A 90 -15.70 -14.28 -8.21
CA GLN A 90 -14.30 -14.64 -7.97
C GLN A 90 -13.66 -15.37 -9.18
N PRO A 91 -12.33 -15.27 -9.37
CA PRO A 91 -11.39 -14.48 -8.55
C PRO A 91 -11.31 -13.01 -8.97
N LEU A 92 -11.34 -12.09 -8.01
CA LEU A 92 -11.04 -10.68 -8.21
C LEU A 92 -9.88 -10.29 -7.30
N ASP A 93 -8.98 -9.43 -7.79
CA ASP A 93 -7.93 -8.83 -6.98
C ASP A 93 -8.53 -7.66 -6.18
N VAL A 94 -8.85 -7.90 -4.92
CA VAL A 94 -9.49 -6.92 -4.04
C VAL A 94 -8.79 -6.90 -2.68
N GLY A 95 -8.26 -5.74 -2.32
CA GLY A 95 -7.66 -5.45 -1.03
C GLY A 95 -8.62 -4.80 -0.03
N ILE A 96 -8.09 -4.45 1.13
CA ILE A 96 -8.81 -3.66 2.14
C ILE A 96 -8.23 -2.25 2.16
N HIS A 97 -9.07 -1.27 1.86
CA HIS A 97 -8.79 0.16 1.96
C HIS A 97 -8.95 0.61 3.40
N ILE A 98 -7.87 0.48 4.19
CA ILE A 98 -7.88 0.79 5.62
C ILE A 98 -8.36 2.21 5.82
N THR A 99 -9.49 2.36 6.49
CA THR A 99 -10.23 3.61 6.59
C THR A 99 -10.22 4.09 8.04
N LEU A 100 -9.59 5.24 8.29
CA LEU A 100 -9.53 5.91 9.60
C LEU A 100 -10.02 7.36 9.53
N THR A 101 -10.53 7.78 8.36
CA THR A 101 -11.07 9.12 8.12
C THR A 101 -12.46 9.04 7.49
N ALA A 102 -13.28 10.09 7.68
CA ALA A 102 -14.58 10.28 7.04
C ALA A 102 -14.70 11.75 6.62
N GLU A 103 -14.18 12.10 5.43
CA GLU A 103 -13.95 13.47 4.99
C GLU A 103 -15.19 14.19 4.44
N TRP A 104 -16.26 13.44 4.10
CA TRP A 104 -17.44 14.04 3.48
C TRP A 104 -18.32 14.78 4.49
N ASP A 105 -18.92 15.90 4.13
CA ASP A 105 -19.67 16.76 5.04
C ASP A 105 -20.95 16.12 5.59
N TYR A 106 -21.74 15.47 4.73
CA TYR A 106 -23.09 14.99 5.05
C TYR A 106 -23.25 13.48 5.03
N TYR A 107 -22.21 12.75 4.64
CA TYR A 107 -22.21 11.31 4.56
C TYR A 107 -20.97 10.78 5.29
N LYS A 108 -21.17 10.46 6.54
CA LYS A 108 -20.10 10.09 7.49
C LYS A 108 -20.23 8.63 7.90
N TRP A 109 -19.12 8.07 8.31
CA TRP A 109 -19.02 6.72 8.87
C TRP A 109 -18.10 6.71 10.08
N GLY A 110 -18.30 5.73 10.96
CA GLY A 110 -17.44 5.44 12.11
C GLY A 110 -16.72 4.13 11.93
N GLY A 111 -16.12 3.60 13.01
CA GLY A 111 -15.39 2.36 12.99
C GLY A 111 -16.26 1.11 12.95
N ILE A 112 -15.62 -0.02 12.67
CA ILE A 112 -16.20 -1.36 12.85
C ILE A 112 -16.20 -1.75 14.31
N SER A 113 -15.18 -1.34 15.05
CA SER A 113 -15.11 -1.52 16.51
C SER A 113 -16.17 -0.69 17.21
N PRO A 114 -16.70 -1.14 18.37
CA PRO A 114 -17.61 -0.33 19.18
C PRO A 114 -16.98 1.04 19.51
N ALA A 115 -17.76 2.12 19.39
CA ALA A 115 -17.28 3.49 19.61
C ALA A 115 -16.57 3.71 20.96
N GLY A 116 -17.06 3.04 22.02
CA GLY A 116 -16.44 3.09 23.35
C GLY A 116 -15.08 2.39 23.45
N GLU A 117 -14.68 1.65 22.43
CA GLU A 117 -13.39 0.95 22.37
C GLU A 117 -12.34 1.63 21.52
N ILE A 118 -12.76 2.64 20.73
CA ILE A 118 -11.92 3.43 19.84
C ILE A 118 -12.20 4.95 19.94
N PRO A 119 -12.40 5.50 21.15
CA PRO A 119 -12.81 6.90 21.30
C PRO A 119 -11.80 7.90 20.70
N SER A 120 -10.52 7.56 20.65
CA SER A 120 -9.50 8.45 20.07
C SER A 120 -9.55 8.56 18.55
N LEU A 121 -10.32 7.71 17.88
CA LEU A 121 -10.48 7.72 16.42
C LEU A 121 -11.74 8.49 15.98
N LEU A 122 -12.59 8.89 16.92
CA LEU A 122 -13.93 9.39 16.63
C LEU A 122 -14.11 10.84 17.07
N ASP A 123 -14.90 11.58 16.30
CA ASP A 123 -15.40 12.89 16.65
C ASP A 123 -16.51 12.81 17.72
N GLU A 124 -17.03 13.95 18.16
CA GLU A 124 -18.11 14.04 19.15
C GLU A 124 -19.44 13.37 18.71
N HIS A 125 -19.59 13.09 17.42
CA HIS A 125 -20.77 12.42 16.85
C HIS A 125 -20.57 10.92 16.62
N GLY A 126 -19.38 10.40 16.92
CA GLY A 126 -19.06 8.99 16.74
C GLY A 126 -18.65 8.61 15.31
N HIS A 127 -18.25 9.58 14.49
CA HIS A 127 -17.68 9.35 13.17
C HIS A 127 -16.16 9.47 13.22
N PHE A 128 -15.47 8.86 12.27
CA PHE A 128 -14.05 9.13 12.08
C PHE A 128 -13.81 10.61 11.82
N TYR A 129 -12.64 11.11 12.20
CA TYR A 129 -12.21 12.45 11.88
C TYR A 129 -12.18 12.71 10.38
N SER A 130 -12.29 13.98 9.98
CA SER A 130 -12.37 14.34 8.56
C SER A 130 -11.01 14.38 7.87
N THR A 131 -9.93 14.55 8.63
CA THR A 131 -8.60 14.80 8.07
C THR A 131 -7.54 13.86 8.63
N VAL A 132 -6.50 13.63 7.84
CA VAL A 132 -5.32 12.85 8.25
C VAL A 132 -4.57 13.53 9.39
N GLU A 133 -4.57 14.87 9.44
CA GLU A 133 -3.95 15.65 10.52
C GLU A 133 -4.63 15.38 11.87
N GLU A 134 -5.97 15.33 11.89
CA GLU A 134 -6.73 15.00 13.10
C GLU A 134 -6.43 13.57 13.56
N VAL A 135 -6.36 12.60 12.65
CA VAL A 135 -5.93 11.24 12.96
C VAL A 135 -4.53 11.24 13.58
N GLY A 136 -3.57 11.95 13.00
CA GLY A 136 -2.21 12.08 13.54
C GLY A 136 -2.19 12.68 14.95
N THR A 137 -3.09 13.63 15.24
CA THR A 137 -3.18 14.34 16.51
C THR A 137 -3.84 13.49 17.60
N HIS A 138 -4.93 12.81 17.29
CA HIS A 138 -5.82 12.21 18.30
C HIS A 138 -5.65 10.71 18.44
N ALA A 139 -5.34 9.99 17.35
CA ALA A 139 -5.40 8.53 17.33
C ALA A 139 -4.44 7.86 18.32
N ASP A 140 -4.97 7.02 19.19
CA ASP A 140 -4.20 6.11 20.03
C ASP A 140 -3.79 4.87 19.21
N PRO A 141 -2.50 4.52 19.17
CA PRO A 141 -2.02 3.37 18.39
C PRO A 141 -2.68 2.04 18.74
N VAL A 142 -3.05 1.81 20.01
CA VAL A 142 -3.73 0.58 20.43
C VAL A 142 -5.14 0.51 19.85
N GLU A 143 -5.85 1.64 19.81
CA GLU A 143 -7.19 1.73 19.24
C GLU A 143 -7.13 1.61 17.71
N VAL A 144 -6.10 2.18 17.06
CA VAL A 144 -5.86 2.00 15.62
C VAL A 144 -5.62 0.53 15.28
N GLU A 145 -4.76 -0.17 16.03
CA GLU A 145 -4.54 -1.61 15.79
C GLU A 145 -5.84 -2.40 15.91
N LYS A 146 -6.64 -2.12 16.94
CA LYS A 146 -7.93 -2.75 17.16
C LYS A 146 -8.86 -2.52 15.96
N GLU A 147 -8.98 -1.28 15.51
CA GLU A 147 -9.87 -0.93 14.40
C GLU A 147 -9.44 -1.55 13.08
N ILE A 148 -8.14 -1.47 12.72
CA ILE A 148 -7.65 -2.09 11.48
C ILE A 148 -7.92 -3.60 11.50
N ARG A 149 -7.68 -4.25 12.63
CA ARG A 149 -7.97 -5.68 12.81
C ARG A 149 -9.46 -5.96 12.62
N ALA A 150 -10.33 -5.14 13.20
CA ALA A 150 -11.77 -5.29 13.06
C ALA A 150 -12.23 -5.13 11.60
N GLN A 151 -11.63 -4.21 10.84
CA GLN A 151 -11.89 -4.06 9.40
C GLN A 151 -11.47 -5.30 8.62
N ILE A 152 -10.28 -5.84 8.86
CA ILE A 152 -9.80 -7.05 8.19
C ILE A 152 -10.72 -8.24 8.50
N GLU A 153 -11.02 -8.46 9.77
CA GLU A 153 -11.87 -9.58 10.20
C GLU A 153 -13.31 -9.45 9.70
N ARG A 154 -13.84 -8.23 9.65
CA ARG A 154 -15.16 -7.98 9.07
C ARG A 154 -15.20 -8.31 7.57
N ALA A 155 -14.16 -7.95 6.83
CA ALA A 155 -14.04 -8.30 5.40
C ALA A 155 -14.01 -9.83 5.22
N LEU A 156 -13.17 -10.52 5.99
CA LEU A 156 -13.09 -11.99 5.98
C LEU A 156 -14.44 -12.64 6.32
N ALA A 157 -15.14 -12.13 7.34
CA ALA A 157 -16.44 -12.64 7.78
C ALA A 157 -17.54 -12.48 6.70
N LEU A 158 -17.43 -11.46 5.83
CA LEU A 158 -18.34 -11.27 4.70
C LEU A 158 -17.88 -12.00 3.42
N GLY A 159 -16.81 -12.78 3.50
CA GLY A 159 -16.34 -13.64 2.41
C GLY A 159 -15.38 -12.96 1.44
N ILE A 160 -14.89 -11.76 1.73
CA ILE A 160 -13.76 -11.17 1.02
C ILE A 160 -12.51 -11.98 1.41
N ARG A 161 -11.70 -12.31 0.43
CA ARG A 161 -10.34 -12.85 0.62
C ARG A 161 -9.37 -11.78 0.12
N PRO A 162 -8.94 -10.86 1.00
CA PRO A 162 -8.16 -9.73 0.58
C PRO A 162 -6.82 -10.18 0.01
N THR A 163 -6.36 -9.49 -1.02
CA THR A 163 -5.08 -9.74 -1.68
C THR A 163 -3.98 -8.81 -1.19
N HIS A 164 -4.36 -7.67 -0.60
CA HIS A 164 -3.44 -6.65 -0.10
C HIS A 164 -4.16 -5.71 0.88
N LEU A 165 -3.36 -4.87 1.53
CA LEU A 165 -3.84 -3.72 2.30
C LEU A 165 -3.34 -2.43 1.64
N ASP A 166 -4.19 -1.44 1.56
CA ASP A 166 -3.84 -0.06 1.25
C ASP A 166 -4.53 0.90 2.22
N THR A 167 -4.50 2.20 2.03
CA THR A 167 -4.96 3.14 3.04
C THR A 167 -5.72 4.31 2.46
N HIS A 168 -6.95 4.50 2.91
CA HIS A 168 -7.78 5.66 2.56
C HIS A 168 -7.11 6.96 3.02
N MET A 169 -6.97 7.91 2.08
CA MET A 169 -6.30 9.21 2.29
C MET A 169 -4.86 9.12 2.85
N GLY A 170 -4.25 7.94 2.89
CA GLY A 170 -2.94 7.76 3.53
C GLY A 170 -3.00 7.86 5.07
N SER A 171 -4.16 7.65 5.69
CA SER A 171 -4.39 7.90 7.12
C SER A 171 -3.47 7.11 8.06
N VAL A 172 -3.03 5.90 7.67
CA VAL A 172 -2.06 5.13 8.45
C VAL A 172 -0.64 5.73 8.41
N MET A 173 -0.38 6.66 7.49
CA MET A 173 0.90 7.38 7.41
C MET A 173 0.93 8.66 8.26
N ALA A 174 -0.14 8.96 9.00
CA ALA A 174 -0.28 10.16 9.81
C ALA A 174 0.80 10.29 10.90
N LYS A 175 1.31 9.17 11.41
CA LYS A 175 2.46 9.12 12.34
C LYS A 175 3.15 7.75 12.31
N PRO A 176 4.45 7.68 12.71
CA PRO A 176 5.28 6.48 12.62
C PRO A 176 4.70 5.24 13.27
N GLU A 177 4.07 5.37 14.43
CA GLU A 177 3.49 4.25 15.17
C GLU A 177 2.36 3.56 14.39
N LEU A 178 1.58 4.32 13.61
CA LEU A 178 0.51 3.76 12.77
C LEU A 178 1.08 2.99 11.59
N VAL A 179 2.19 3.45 11.01
CA VAL A 179 2.91 2.72 9.97
C VAL A 179 3.40 1.37 10.49
N GLN A 180 4.00 1.34 11.70
CA GLN A 180 4.44 0.09 12.32
C GLN A 180 3.29 -0.91 12.52
N ILE A 181 2.12 -0.43 12.96
CA ILE A 181 0.91 -1.24 13.12
C ILE A 181 0.46 -1.80 11.77
N TYR A 182 0.41 -0.95 10.75
CA TYR A 182 0.00 -1.34 9.40
C TYR A 182 0.90 -2.44 8.83
N LEU A 183 2.22 -2.28 8.91
CA LEU A 183 3.20 -3.29 8.51
C LEU A 183 3.10 -4.57 9.35
N LYS A 184 2.88 -4.45 10.67
CA LYS A 184 2.68 -5.58 11.58
C LYS A 184 1.46 -6.41 11.17
N LEU A 185 0.33 -5.75 10.93
CA LEU A 185 -0.91 -6.44 10.56
C LEU A 185 -0.82 -7.05 9.16
N GLY A 186 -0.17 -6.39 8.21
CA GLY A 186 0.13 -6.99 6.91
C GLY A 186 0.86 -8.33 7.05
N ARG A 187 1.91 -8.38 7.86
CA ARG A 187 2.64 -9.64 8.14
C ARG A 187 1.79 -10.67 8.87
N GLU A 188 1.01 -10.25 9.87
CA GLU A 188 0.20 -11.15 10.69
C GLU A 188 -0.88 -11.85 9.86
N TYR A 189 -1.49 -11.14 8.92
CA TYR A 189 -2.52 -11.69 8.02
C TYR A 189 -1.97 -12.22 6.69
N ASP A 190 -0.64 -12.20 6.50
CA ASP A 190 0.04 -12.59 5.25
C ASP A 190 -0.49 -11.79 4.04
N LEU A 191 -0.68 -10.49 4.23
CA LEU A 191 -1.16 -9.56 3.23
C LEU A 191 -0.07 -8.55 2.86
N PRO A 192 0.30 -8.43 1.58
CA PRO A 192 1.13 -7.33 1.11
C PRO A 192 0.51 -5.99 1.50
N VAL A 193 1.34 -5.04 1.88
CA VAL A 193 0.91 -3.68 2.20
C VAL A 193 1.37 -2.71 1.12
N LEU A 194 0.49 -1.81 0.71
CA LEU A 194 0.87 -0.74 -0.20
C LEU A 194 1.70 0.29 0.56
N VAL A 195 2.96 0.39 0.20
CA VAL A 195 3.84 1.47 0.65
C VAL A 195 4.38 2.20 -0.58
N ILE A 196 4.18 3.50 -0.60
CA ILE A 196 4.63 4.34 -1.69
C ILE A 196 6.00 4.90 -1.31
N SER A 197 7.00 4.67 -2.17
CA SER A 197 8.28 5.35 -2.05
C SER A 197 8.09 6.83 -2.39
N GLY A 198 8.50 7.74 -1.50
CA GLY A 198 8.33 9.17 -1.70
C GLY A 198 9.21 10.00 -0.79
N SER A 199 9.15 11.33 -0.94
CA SER A 199 9.95 12.26 -0.13
C SER A 199 9.69 12.11 1.38
N TRP A 200 8.46 11.78 1.77
CA TRP A 200 8.11 11.54 3.18
C TRP A 200 8.96 10.43 3.83
N LEU A 201 9.34 9.40 3.06
CA LEU A 201 10.17 8.31 3.56
C LEU A 201 11.59 8.78 3.90
N GLN A 202 12.07 9.86 3.29
CA GLN A 202 13.39 10.41 3.57
C GLN A 202 13.43 11.05 4.97
N ASP A 203 12.30 11.60 5.40
CA ASP A 203 12.14 12.25 6.71
C ASP A 203 11.61 11.29 7.79
N ALA A 204 11.25 10.07 7.41
CA ALA A 204 10.78 9.06 8.36
C ALA A 204 11.91 8.58 9.30
N PRO A 205 11.59 8.18 10.53
CA PRO A 205 12.55 7.54 11.44
C PRO A 205 13.26 6.33 10.82
N ASP A 206 14.51 6.06 11.23
CA ASP A 206 15.34 4.98 10.67
C ASP A 206 14.66 3.62 10.75
N ASP A 207 14.03 3.30 11.88
CA ASP A 207 13.32 2.05 12.10
C ASP A 207 12.12 1.86 11.15
N ILE A 208 11.43 2.95 10.80
CA ILE A 208 10.35 2.92 9.79
C ILE A 208 10.93 2.71 8.40
N ARG A 209 12.01 3.42 8.04
CA ARG A 209 12.68 3.22 6.75
C ARG A 209 13.17 1.79 6.58
N ASP A 210 13.80 1.23 7.61
CA ASP A 210 14.29 -0.15 7.61
C ASP A 210 13.14 -1.16 7.53
N ALA A 211 12.06 -0.94 8.26
CA ALA A 211 10.87 -1.79 8.21
C ALA A 211 10.24 -1.79 6.81
N ILE A 212 10.10 -0.62 6.18
CA ILE A 212 9.56 -0.50 4.82
C ILE A 212 10.52 -1.12 3.80
N ALA A 213 11.83 -0.90 3.94
CA ALA A 213 12.83 -1.49 3.05
C ALA A 213 12.85 -3.03 3.10
N ALA A 214 12.40 -3.61 4.21
CA ALA A 214 12.23 -5.05 4.35
C ALA A 214 10.99 -5.59 3.63
N GLU A 215 9.96 -4.76 3.45
CA GLU A 215 8.75 -5.10 2.70
C GLU A 215 9.02 -4.95 1.19
N LYS A 216 9.08 -6.04 0.48
CA LYS A 216 9.31 -6.04 -0.99
C LYS A 216 8.27 -6.91 -1.64
N PRO A 217 7.80 -6.53 -2.83
CA PRO A 217 8.21 -5.43 -3.71
C PRO A 217 7.57 -4.08 -3.37
N LEU A 218 8.26 -2.97 -3.66
CA LEU A 218 7.73 -1.61 -3.59
C LEU A 218 7.25 -1.17 -4.98
N LEU A 219 6.22 -0.32 -5.03
CA LEU A 219 5.82 0.34 -6.27
C LEU A 219 6.80 1.48 -6.61
N ASP A 220 7.17 1.60 -7.89
CA ASP A 220 8.03 2.68 -8.38
C ASP A 220 7.31 4.04 -8.36
N GLY A 221 5.99 4.05 -8.45
CA GLY A 221 5.17 5.25 -8.39
C GLY A 221 3.67 4.98 -8.25
N LEU A 222 2.97 5.97 -7.74
CA LEU A 222 1.51 6.03 -7.69
C LEU A 222 1.05 7.26 -8.44
N TYR A 223 0.11 7.07 -9.35
CA TYR A 223 -0.56 8.14 -10.08
C TYR A 223 -2.05 8.11 -9.74
N MET A 224 -2.56 9.18 -9.13
CA MET A 224 -3.98 9.30 -8.84
C MET A 224 -4.68 10.05 -9.98
N MET A 225 -5.71 9.43 -10.54
CA MET A 225 -6.61 10.11 -11.48
C MET A 225 -7.78 10.69 -10.69
N LEU A 226 -7.67 11.99 -10.37
CA LEU A 226 -8.74 12.72 -9.71
C LEU A 226 -9.74 13.23 -10.75
N ALA A 227 -11.04 13.04 -10.48
CA ALA A 227 -12.13 13.28 -11.43
C ALA A 227 -12.53 14.76 -11.55
N ASP A 228 -11.60 15.72 -11.51
CA ASP A 228 -11.92 17.14 -11.69
C ASP A 228 -12.37 17.47 -13.14
N ASP A 229 -11.99 16.68 -14.12
CA ASP A 229 -12.49 16.72 -15.48
C ASP A 229 -12.26 15.38 -16.20
N PRO A 230 -13.26 14.47 -16.20
CA PRO A 230 -13.12 13.17 -16.86
C PRO A 230 -12.79 13.24 -18.34
N ALA A 231 -13.06 14.36 -19.00
CA ALA A 231 -12.78 14.55 -20.42
C ALA A 231 -11.32 14.96 -20.70
N LYS A 232 -10.64 15.55 -19.73
CA LYS A 232 -9.23 15.97 -19.87
C LYS A 232 -8.22 14.89 -19.48
N SER A 233 -8.56 14.03 -18.53
CA SER A 233 -7.61 13.06 -17.97
C SER A 233 -7.10 12.00 -18.96
N TRP A 234 -7.87 11.70 -20.00
CA TRP A 234 -7.51 10.64 -20.96
C TRP A 234 -6.87 11.13 -22.26
N SER A 235 -6.91 12.43 -22.54
CA SER A 235 -6.40 13.01 -23.80
C SER A 235 -4.99 13.60 -23.68
N GLU A 236 -4.45 13.76 -22.48
CA GLU A 236 -3.16 14.42 -22.22
C GLU A 236 -2.11 13.49 -21.56
N ALA A 237 -2.43 12.23 -21.30
CA ALA A 237 -1.52 11.19 -20.82
C ALA A 237 -1.00 10.33 -21.97
#